data_bb6d54bac07c00a098b4497ee5b0da38
#
_entry.id   bb6d54bac07c00a098b4497ee5b0da38
#
_cell.length_a   1.000
_cell.length_b   1.000
_cell.length_c   1.000
_cell.angle_alpha   90.00
_cell.angle_beta   90.00
_cell.angle_gamma   90.00
#
_symmetry.space_group_name_H-M   'P 1'
#
loop_
_entity.id
_entity.type
_entity.pdbx_description
1 polymer ?
#
loop_
_entity_poly.entity_id
_entity_poly.type
_entity_poly.pdbx_seq_one_letter_code
_entity_poly.pdbx_strand_id
1 'polypeptide(L)'
;MLPHYCLHSVLNLLISGTLQDWWAQETDEKFKEKAQCIIDQYSNYKSEQVDLNLNGINTQGENIADNGGIKENYLGYQKWVQDNGVEPGLPGLSLTPEQLFWVSFAQVSFWIL
;
A
#
# COMPACT_ATOMS: atom_id res chain seq x y z
N MET A 1 -8.21 12.42 -18.71
CA MET A 1 -9.00 11.18 -18.96
C MET A 1 -8.08 9.98 -19.14
N LEU A 2 -7.06 9.78 -18.25
CA LEU A 2 -6.03 8.72 -18.36
C LEU A 2 -5.70 7.94 -17.08
N PRO A 3 -6.39 8.12 -15.92
CA PRO A 3 -5.92 7.49 -14.69
C PRO A 3 -6.47 6.08 -14.40
N HIS A 4 -7.58 5.68 -15.01
CA HIS A 4 -8.14 4.34 -14.78
C HIS A 4 -7.34 3.21 -15.44
N TYR A 5 -6.49 3.52 -16.40
CA TYR A 5 -5.79 2.52 -17.19
C TYR A 5 -4.59 1.88 -16.49
N CYS A 6 -3.93 2.55 -15.55
CA CYS A 6 -2.67 2.05 -15.00
C CYS A 6 -2.87 0.82 -14.10
N LEU A 7 -3.77 0.87 -13.15
CA LEU A 7 -4.04 -0.27 -12.26
C LEU A 7 -4.74 -1.40 -12.98
N HIS A 8 -5.72 -1.07 -13.84
CA HIS A 8 -6.43 -2.04 -14.65
C HIS A 8 -5.48 -2.76 -15.64
N SER A 9 -4.51 -2.04 -16.21
CA SER A 9 -3.52 -2.62 -17.11
C SER A 9 -2.56 -3.59 -16.41
N VAL A 10 -2.13 -3.29 -15.18
CA VAL A 10 -1.22 -4.18 -14.43
C VAL A 10 -1.93 -5.46 -13.99
N LEU A 11 -3.19 -5.36 -13.55
CA LEU A 11 -3.98 -6.50 -13.11
C LEU A 11 -4.44 -7.39 -14.26
N ASN A 12 -4.46 -6.88 -15.49
CA ASN A 12 -4.86 -7.63 -16.70
C ASN A 12 -3.67 -8.16 -17.49
N LEU A 13 -2.44 -8.11 -16.95
CA LEU A 13 -1.27 -8.72 -17.56
C LEU A 13 -1.24 -10.22 -17.28
N LEU A 14 -1.24 -11.02 -18.35
CA LEU A 14 -0.91 -12.44 -18.26
C LEU A 14 0.60 -12.64 -18.04
N ILE A 15 0.99 -13.84 -17.61
CA ILE A 15 2.40 -14.25 -17.49
C ILE A 15 3.19 -14.01 -18.79
N SER A 16 2.51 -14.07 -19.93
CA SER A 16 3.06 -13.76 -21.27
C SER A 16 3.30 -12.28 -21.53
N GLY A 17 2.89 -11.37 -20.63
CA GLY A 17 2.90 -9.92 -20.85
C GLY A 17 1.78 -9.41 -21.76
N THR A 18 0.83 -10.25 -22.14
CA THR A 18 -0.31 -9.87 -22.95
C THR A 18 -1.40 -9.27 -22.08
N LEU A 19 -1.94 -8.12 -22.47
CA LEU A 19 -3.12 -7.53 -21.83
C LEU A 19 -4.35 -8.35 -22.20
N GLN A 20 -5.02 -8.90 -21.20
CA GLN A 20 -6.27 -9.63 -21.37
C GLN A 20 -7.18 -9.38 -20.17
N ASP A 21 -8.43 -9.08 -20.44
CA ASP A 21 -9.45 -8.98 -19.40
C ASP A 21 -9.87 -10.40 -18.98
N TRP A 22 -9.24 -10.89 -17.90
CA TRP A 22 -9.46 -12.23 -17.37
C TRP A 22 -10.23 -12.25 -16.05
N TRP A 23 -10.52 -11.07 -15.53
CA TRP A 23 -11.29 -10.94 -14.29
C TRP A 23 -12.77 -11.19 -14.54
N ALA A 24 -13.42 -11.94 -13.65
CA ALA A 24 -14.87 -11.99 -13.64
C ALA A 24 -15.42 -10.59 -13.31
N GLN A 25 -16.48 -10.19 -14.01
CA GLN A 25 -17.09 -8.87 -13.87
C GLN A 25 -17.40 -8.52 -12.40
N GLU A 26 -17.97 -9.47 -11.66
CA GLU A 26 -18.27 -9.30 -10.22
C GLU A 26 -17.02 -9.01 -9.39
N THR A 27 -15.89 -9.64 -9.72
CA THR A 27 -14.62 -9.41 -9.02
C THR A 27 -14.06 -8.03 -9.31
N ASP A 28 -14.13 -7.59 -10.57
CA ASP A 28 -13.72 -6.26 -10.99
C ASP A 28 -14.56 -5.15 -10.32
N GLU A 29 -15.88 -5.33 -10.27
CA GLU A 29 -16.79 -4.39 -9.60
C GLU A 29 -16.49 -4.27 -8.09
N LYS A 30 -16.31 -5.40 -7.41
CA LYS A 30 -15.94 -5.42 -5.98
C LYS A 30 -14.56 -4.81 -5.72
N PHE A 31 -13.61 -5.02 -6.62
CA PHE A 31 -12.31 -4.39 -6.51
C PHE A 31 -12.39 -2.88 -6.65
N LYS A 32 -13.14 -2.37 -7.65
CA LYS A 32 -13.35 -0.94 -7.87
C LYS A 32 -14.03 -0.27 -6.69
N GLU A 33 -15.02 -0.91 -6.08
CA GLU A 33 -15.68 -0.43 -4.88
C GLU A 33 -14.69 -0.25 -3.71
N LYS A 34 -13.82 -1.25 -3.48
CA LYS A 34 -12.79 -1.17 -2.44
C LYS A 34 -11.71 -0.16 -2.76
N ALA A 35 -11.28 -0.07 -4.00
CA ALA A 35 -10.29 0.89 -4.46
C ALA A 35 -10.78 2.34 -4.28
N GLN A 36 -12.09 2.59 -4.43
CA GLN A 36 -12.67 3.91 -4.25
C GLN A 36 -12.41 4.47 -2.85
N CYS A 37 -12.47 3.62 -1.81
CA CYS A 37 -12.17 4.02 -0.45
C CYS A 37 -10.73 4.57 -0.30
N ILE A 38 -9.75 3.92 -0.93
CA ILE A 38 -8.35 4.36 -0.93
C ILE A 38 -8.21 5.66 -1.75
N ILE A 39 -8.85 5.75 -2.90
CA ILE A 39 -8.84 6.96 -3.74
C ILE A 39 -9.34 8.16 -2.95
N ASP A 40 -10.48 8.02 -2.28
CA ASP A 40 -11.11 9.09 -1.51
C ASP A 40 -10.23 9.49 -0.32
N GLN A 41 -9.67 8.54 0.40
CA GLN A 41 -8.78 8.80 1.52
C GLN A 41 -7.56 9.61 1.08
N TYR A 42 -6.85 9.16 0.04
CA TYR A 42 -5.63 9.84 -0.41
C TYR A 42 -5.91 11.18 -1.09
N SER A 43 -7.05 11.34 -1.74
CA SER A 43 -7.46 12.63 -2.31
C SER A 43 -7.73 13.72 -1.26
N ASN A 44 -7.94 13.33 -0.01
CA ASN A 44 -8.12 14.27 1.10
C ASN A 44 -6.79 14.73 1.73
N TYR A 45 -5.67 14.11 1.41
CA TYR A 45 -4.37 14.56 1.88
C TYR A 45 -3.89 15.76 1.05
N LYS A 46 -3.40 16.76 1.74
CA LYS A 46 -2.91 17.99 1.16
C LYS A 46 -1.40 18.12 1.35
N SER A 47 -0.69 18.43 0.30
CA SER A 47 0.71 18.83 0.37
C SER A 47 0.78 20.31 0.75
N GLU A 48 1.23 20.62 1.95
CA GLU A 48 1.31 22.00 2.43
C GLU A 48 2.31 22.85 1.64
N GLN A 49 3.37 22.21 1.10
CA GLN A 49 4.42 22.92 0.35
C GLN A 49 3.91 23.53 -0.96
N VAL A 50 2.96 22.89 -1.61
CA VAL A 50 2.41 23.32 -2.91
C VAL A 50 0.94 23.70 -2.84
N ASP A 51 0.34 23.60 -1.68
CA ASP A 51 -1.09 23.92 -1.43
C ASP A 51 -2.07 23.13 -2.33
N LEU A 52 -1.72 21.88 -2.68
CA LEU A 52 -2.50 21.01 -3.55
C LEU A 52 -2.85 19.69 -2.85
N ASN A 53 -4.03 19.18 -3.15
CA ASN A 53 -4.42 17.84 -2.72
C ASN A 53 -3.73 16.78 -3.60
N LEU A 54 -3.45 15.63 -3.00
CA LEU A 54 -2.98 14.46 -3.75
C LEU A 54 -4.06 13.99 -4.72
N ASN A 55 -3.63 13.49 -5.87
CA ASN A 55 -4.53 12.85 -6.81
C ASN A 55 -4.63 11.35 -6.52
N GLY A 56 -5.59 10.97 -5.67
CA GLY A 56 -5.79 9.58 -5.27
C GLY A 56 -6.06 8.62 -6.42
N ILE A 57 -6.62 9.12 -7.54
CA ILE A 57 -6.83 8.32 -8.74
C ILE A 57 -5.48 7.97 -9.41
N ASN A 58 -4.57 8.93 -9.52
CA ASN A 58 -3.27 8.69 -10.14
C ASN A 58 -2.37 7.79 -9.28
N THR A 59 -2.48 7.92 -7.96
CA THR A 59 -1.63 7.21 -7.00
C THR A 59 -2.25 5.91 -6.46
N GLN A 60 -3.47 5.56 -6.88
CA GLN A 60 -4.21 4.42 -6.31
C GLN A 60 -3.44 3.10 -6.35
N GLY A 61 -2.70 2.83 -7.43
CA GLY A 61 -1.96 1.60 -7.59
C GLY A 61 -0.90 1.41 -6.51
N GLU A 62 -0.07 2.43 -6.32
CA GLU A 62 0.96 2.44 -5.29
C GLU A 62 0.33 2.43 -3.89
N ASN A 63 -0.71 3.25 -3.67
CA ASN A 63 -1.37 3.33 -2.37
C ASN A 63 -2.01 1.99 -1.96
N ILE A 64 -2.63 1.27 -2.89
CA ILE A 64 -3.22 -0.06 -2.63
C ILE A 64 -2.12 -1.07 -2.35
N ALA A 65 -1.03 -1.05 -3.13
CA ALA A 65 0.11 -1.95 -2.94
C ALA A 65 0.78 -1.73 -1.58
N ASP A 66 1.05 -0.48 -1.21
CA ASP A 66 1.66 -0.13 0.07
C ASP A 66 0.79 -0.53 1.25
N ASN A 67 -0.51 -0.18 1.22
CA ASN A 67 -1.43 -0.53 2.30
C ASN A 67 -1.62 -2.05 2.44
N GLY A 68 -1.67 -2.79 1.33
CA GLY A 68 -1.72 -4.25 1.32
C GLY A 68 -0.43 -4.85 1.86
N GLY A 69 0.69 -4.44 1.31
CA GLY A 69 2.01 -4.95 1.67
C GLY A 69 2.34 -4.74 3.14
N ILE A 70 2.15 -3.52 3.68
CA ILE A 70 2.45 -3.26 5.10
C ILE A 70 1.54 -4.06 6.03
N LYS A 71 0.27 -4.19 5.70
CA LYS A 71 -0.68 -4.98 6.49
C LYS A 71 -0.27 -6.45 6.57
N GLU A 72 0.06 -7.06 5.44
CA GLU A 72 0.47 -8.46 5.38
C GLU A 72 1.80 -8.69 6.11
N ASN A 73 2.77 -7.79 5.93
CA ASN A 73 4.04 -7.85 6.63
C ASN A 73 3.87 -7.71 8.15
N TYR A 74 2.98 -6.82 8.60
CA TYR A 74 2.72 -6.67 10.03
C TYR A 74 2.04 -7.90 10.63
N LEU A 75 1.09 -8.51 9.93
CA LEU A 75 0.47 -9.77 10.36
C LEU A 75 1.50 -10.91 10.42
N GLY A 76 2.40 -10.96 9.45
CA GLY A 76 3.53 -11.91 9.45
C GLY A 76 4.46 -11.70 10.65
N TYR A 77 4.82 -10.45 10.95
CA TYR A 77 5.60 -10.09 12.13
C TYR A 77 4.90 -10.50 13.43
N GLN A 78 3.61 -10.18 13.58
CA GLN A 78 2.84 -10.58 14.76
C GLN A 78 2.82 -12.10 14.94
N LYS A 79 2.64 -12.86 13.85
CA LYS A 79 2.69 -14.32 13.88
C LYS A 79 4.06 -14.82 14.32
N TRP A 80 5.14 -14.23 13.80
CA TRP A 80 6.50 -14.56 14.20
C TRP A 80 6.72 -14.32 15.70
N VAL A 81 6.25 -13.18 16.23
CA VAL A 81 6.34 -12.85 17.67
C VAL A 81 5.55 -13.85 18.52
N GLN A 82 4.38 -14.31 18.07
CA GLN A 82 3.62 -15.35 18.78
C GLN A 82 4.39 -16.66 18.86
N ASP A 83 5.11 -17.04 17.82
CA ASP A 83 5.84 -18.32 17.76
C ASP A 83 7.20 -18.27 18.44
N ASN A 84 7.87 -17.13 18.47
CA ASN A 84 9.26 -16.99 18.92
C ASN A 84 9.44 -16.09 20.15
N GLY A 85 8.40 -15.37 20.56
CA GLY A 85 8.48 -14.37 21.61
C GLY A 85 8.90 -12.99 21.11
N VAL A 86 8.83 -12.01 21.99
CA VAL A 86 9.19 -10.61 21.68
C VAL A 86 10.70 -10.47 21.61
N GLU A 87 11.22 -9.85 20.55
CA GLU A 87 12.63 -9.54 20.39
C GLU A 87 13.13 -8.55 21.45
N PRO A 88 14.40 -8.63 21.86
CA PRO A 88 14.99 -7.60 22.70
C PRO A 88 15.07 -6.26 21.94
N GLY A 89 14.88 -5.16 22.67
CA GLY A 89 15.06 -3.81 22.11
C GLY A 89 16.50 -3.56 21.66
N LEU A 90 16.66 -2.67 20.68
CA LEU A 90 17.98 -2.28 20.20
C LEU A 90 18.72 -1.43 21.25
N PRO A 91 20.01 -1.69 21.51
CA PRO A 91 20.79 -0.87 22.43
C PRO A 91 20.82 0.60 22.02
N GLY A 92 20.58 1.49 22.96
CA GLY A 92 20.58 2.93 22.71
C GLY A 92 19.30 3.52 22.12
N LEU A 93 18.29 2.69 21.84
CA LEU A 93 16.97 3.16 21.40
C LEU A 93 15.90 2.83 22.44
N SER A 94 15.01 3.80 22.68
CA SER A 94 13.87 3.63 23.59
C SER A 94 12.62 3.08 22.89
N LEU A 95 12.71 2.77 21.59
CA LEU A 95 11.61 2.22 20.79
C LEU A 95 11.48 0.71 20.99
N THR A 96 10.24 0.26 21.09
CA THR A 96 9.95 -1.18 21.08
C THR A 96 10.18 -1.76 19.67
N PRO A 97 10.40 -3.09 19.53
CA PRO A 97 10.51 -3.73 18.22
C PRO A 97 9.31 -3.46 17.31
N GLU A 98 8.10 -3.43 17.85
CA GLU A 98 6.90 -3.07 17.11
C GLU A 98 6.92 -1.62 16.61
N GLN A 99 7.37 -0.67 17.42
CA GLN A 99 7.54 0.72 16.99
C GLN A 99 8.62 0.84 15.92
N LEU A 100 9.70 0.05 16.01
CA LEU A 100 10.77 0.01 15.01
C LEU A 100 10.29 -0.53 13.67
N PHE A 101 9.35 -1.49 13.66
CA PHE A 101 8.71 -1.97 12.43
C PHE A 101 8.08 -0.81 11.65
N TRP A 102 7.27 0.01 12.33
CA TRP A 102 6.60 1.15 11.70
C TRP A 102 7.56 2.26 11.27
N VAL A 103 8.56 2.55 12.10
CA VAL A 103 9.59 3.54 11.78
C VAL A 103 10.41 3.13 10.55
N SER A 104 10.79 1.84 10.45
CA SER A 104 11.54 1.34 9.28
C SER A 104 10.73 1.46 8.00
N PHE A 105 9.45 1.12 8.05
CA PHE A 105 8.57 1.29 6.88
C PHE A 105 8.47 2.76 6.46
N ALA A 106 8.25 3.66 7.40
CA ALA A 106 8.17 5.09 7.12
C ALA A 106 9.47 5.63 6.51
N GLN A 107 10.63 5.18 6.98
CA GLN A 107 11.93 5.59 6.44
C GLN A 107 12.13 5.13 4.99
N VAL A 108 11.77 3.89 4.67
CA VAL A 108 11.87 3.38 3.29
C VAL A 108 10.97 4.17 2.35
N SER A 109 9.72 4.43 2.75
CA SER A 109 8.78 5.22 1.96
C SER A 109 9.21 6.67 1.76
N PHE A 110 9.96 7.25 2.71
CA PHE A 110 10.44 8.64 2.63
C PHE A 110 11.61 8.84 1.66
N TRP A 111 12.41 7.81 1.38
CA TRP A 111 13.54 7.89 0.44
C TRP A 111 13.13 7.85 -1.05
N ILE A 112 11.86 7.62 -1.33
CA ILE A 112 11.31 7.54 -2.71
C ILE A 112 10.71 8.88 -3.16
N LEU A 113 10.66 9.88 -2.28
CA LEU A 113 10.22 11.25 -2.56
C LEU A 113 11.42 12.19 -2.75
#